data_98c1480ee8af7fa32e1c01e7f5ba6f34
#
_entry.id   98c1480ee8af7fa32e1c01e7f5ba6f34
#
_cell.length_a   1.000
_cell.length_b   1.000
_cell.length_c   1.000
_cell.angle_alpha   90.00
_cell.angle_beta   90.00
_cell.angle_gamma   90.00
#
_symmetry.space_group_name_H-M   'P 1'
#
loop_
_entity.id
_entity.type
_entity.pdbx_description
1 polymer ?
#
loop_
_entity_poly.entity_id
_entity_poly.type
_entity_poly.pdbx_seq_one_letter_code
_entity_poly.pdbx_strand_id
1 'polypeptide(L)'
;MAFHEIKVNDLNENVFNLIGKDWFLISAEKEGTVNTMTVAWATVGILWQKNVVMVAVRPERYTKEFLDASDTFSLTVFDKSYKKMLGYCGTVSGRDEDKIAKSNLTINH
;
A
#
# COMPACT_ATOMS: atom_id res chain seq x y z
N MET A 1 11.22 -11.35 10.28
CA MET A 1 11.51 -9.91 10.32
C MET A 1 10.76 -9.27 11.47
N ALA A 2 11.47 -8.51 12.28
CA ALA A 2 10.85 -7.78 13.38
C ALA A 2 10.45 -6.38 12.92
N PHE A 3 9.23 -5.95 13.29
CA PHE A 3 8.79 -4.59 13.06
C PHE A 3 9.02 -3.75 14.30
N HIS A 4 9.44 -2.50 14.09
CA HIS A 4 9.63 -1.53 15.15
C HIS A 4 8.71 -0.34 14.90
N GLU A 5 7.98 0.08 15.92
CA GLU A 5 7.18 1.29 15.83
C GLU A 5 8.07 2.52 15.96
N ILE A 6 7.90 3.48 15.05
CA ILE A 6 8.60 4.76 15.12
C ILE A 6 7.57 5.89 14.99
N LYS A 7 7.98 7.08 15.45
CA LYS A 7 7.18 8.29 15.24
C LYS A 7 7.40 8.80 13.82
N VAL A 8 6.39 9.41 13.24
CA VAL A 8 6.49 9.99 11.90
C VAL A 8 7.66 10.96 11.79
N ASN A 9 7.93 11.74 12.85
CA ASN A 9 9.03 12.70 12.85
C ASN A 9 10.40 12.04 12.80
N ASP A 10 10.50 10.76 13.11
CA ASP A 10 11.75 9.99 13.04
C ASP A 10 11.98 9.38 11.66
N LEU A 11 11.02 9.53 10.75
CA LEU A 11 11.14 9.04 9.39
C LEU A 11 12.12 9.93 8.61
N ASN A 12 13.25 9.36 8.20
CA ASN A 12 14.30 10.06 7.50
C ASN A 12 14.40 9.57 6.06
N GLU A 13 13.34 9.83 5.29
CA GLU A 13 13.23 9.37 3.90
C GLU A 13 12.76 10.52 3.02
N ASN A 14 13.17 10.47 1.75
CA ASN A 14 12.64 11.38 0.75
C ASN A 14 11.28 10.85 0.28
N VAL A 15 10.20 11.53 0.67
CA VAL A 15 8.83 11.06 0.39
C VAL A 15 8.52 11.02 -1.10
N PHE A 16 9.11 11.88 -1.90
CA PHE A 16 8.92 11.85 -3.35
C PHE A 16 9.52 10.59 -3.97
N ASN A 17 10.65 10.14 -3.46
CA ASN A 17 11.26 8.88 -3.90
C ASN A 17 10.44 7.67 -3.43
N LEU A 18 9.94 7.70 -2.20
CA LEU A 18 9.09 6.62 -1.69
C LEU A 18 7.85 6.43 -2.56
N ILE A 19 7.21 7.52 -2.94
CA ILE A 19 5.97 7.47 -3.71
C ILE A 19 6.25 7.21 -5.19
N GLY A 20 7.11 8.01 -5.80
CA GLY A 20 7.28 8.03 -7.26
C GLY A 20 8.26 7.01 -7.81
N LYS A 21 9.23 6.58 -7.01
CA LYS A 21 10.26 5.63 -7.45
C LYS A 21 10.11 4.26 -6.81
N ASP A 22 9.94 4.22 -5.50
CA ASP A 22 9.85 2.94 -4.76
C ASP A 22 8.43 2.37 -4.81
N TRP A 23 7.42 3.23 -4.88
CA TRP A 23 6.01 2.93 -4.86
C TRP A 23 5.56 2.34 -3.52
N PHE A 24 4.27 2.44 -3.26
CA PHE A 24 3.64 1.80 -2.11
C PHE A 24 2.85 0.58 -2.56
N LEU A 25 2.74 -0.39 -1.67
CA LEU A 25 1.72 -1.42 -1.75
C LEU A 25 0.63 -1.05 -0.76
N ILE A 26 -0.58 -0.74 -1.27
CA ILE A 26 -1.74 -0.47 -0.42
C ILE A 26 -2.51 -1.76 -0.19
N SER A 27 -2.90 -2.01 1.04
CA SER A 27 -3.62 -3.22 1.41
C SER A 27 -4.79 -2.89 2.31
N ALA A 28 -5.90 -3.59 2.11
CA ALA A 28 -7.09 -3.47 2.93
C ALA A 28 -7.80 -4.81 3.07
N GLU A 29 -8.61 -4.94 4.11
CA GLU A 29 -9.32 -6.17 4.41
C GLU A 29 -10.83 -5.95 4.33
N LYS A 30 -11.52 -6.93 3.74
CA LYS A 30 -12.96 -6.96 3.64
C LYS A 30 -13.42 -8.40 3.93
N GLU A 31 -14.24 -8.56 4.95
CA GLU A 31 -14.82 -9.86 5.32
C GLU A 31 -13.76 -10.97 5.48
N GLY A 32 -12.63 -10.63 6.10
CA GLY A 32 -11.54 -11.58 6.35
C GLY A 32 -10.60 -11.78 5.16
N THR A 33 -10.87 -11.18 4.02
CA THR A 33 -10.03 -11.29 2.83
C THR A 33 -9.22 -10.00 2.64
N VAL A 34 -7.93 -10.15 2.40
CA VAL A 34 -7.02 -9.02 2.15
C VAL A 34 -6.75 -8.92 0.65
N ASN A 35 -6.84 -7.72 0.12
CA ASN A 35 -6.40 -7.43 -1.24
C ASN A 35 -5.40 -6.30 -1.24
N THR A 36 -4.57 -6.27 -2.28
CA THR A 36 -3.48 -5.34 -2.38
C THR A 36 -3.31 -4.85 -3.81
N MET A 37 -2.76 -3.64 -3.96
CA MET A 37 -2.33 -3.13 -5.26
C MET A 37 -1.21 -2.12 -5.07
N THR A 38 -0.43 -1.93 -6.13
CA THR A 38 0.63 -0.93 -6.15
C THR A 38 0.04 0.45 -6.41
N VAL A 39 0.52 1.45 -5.65
CA VAL A 39 0.18 2.86 -5.86
C VAL A 39 1.45 3.68 -6.00
N ALA A 40 1.41 4.61 -6.94
CA ALA A 40 2.49 5.56 -7.19
C ALA A 40 1.98 7.01 -7.19
N TRP A 41 0.71 7.22 -6.93
CA TRP A 41 0.08 8.54 -6.88
C TRP A 41 -0.46 8.77 -5.48
N ALA A 42 0.27 9.57 -4.72
CA ALA A 42 -0.07 9.89 -3.35
C ALA A 42 0.52 11.23 -2.96
N THR A 43 0.03 11.80 -1.89
CA THR A 43 0.61 12.99 -1.27
C THR A 43 0.70 12.78 0.23
N VAL A 44 1.65 13.44 0.88
CA VAL A 44 1.78 13.44 2.33
C VAL A 44 1.80 14.87 2.83
N GLY A 45 1.28 15.10 4.01
CA GLY A 45 1.25 16.45 4.56
C GLY A 45 0.51 16.53 5.88
N ILE A 46 0.12 17.74 6.21
CA ILE A 46 -0.61 18.04 7.44
C ILE A 46 -2.01 18.51 7.08
N LEU A 47 -3.02 17.86 7.66
CA LEU A 47 -4.40 18.26 7.51
C LEU A 47 -5.09 18.18 8.87
N TRP A 48 -5.73 19.27 9.28
CA TRP A 48 -6.34 19.40 10.60
C TRP A 48 -5.38 19.01 11.73
N GLN A 49 -4.13 19.49 11.63
CA GLN A 49 -3.08 19.25 12.62
C GLN A 49 -2.68 17.77 12.76
N LYS A 50 -2.95 16.97 11.73
CA LYS A 50 -2.60 15.55 11.71
C LYS A 50 -1.71 15.23 10.53
N ASN A 51 -0.79 14.30 10.72
CA ASN A 51 -0.01 13.74 9.63
C ASN A 51 -0.90 12.84 8.79
N VAL A 52 -1.00 13.13 7.50
CA VAL A 52 -1.90 12.39 6.60
C VAL A 52 -1.18 11.95 5.34
N VAL A 53 -1.66 10.85 4.78
CA VAL A 53 -1.31 10.39 3.44
C VAL A 53 -2.61 10.33 2.65
N MET A 54 -2.62 10.98 1.48
CA MET A 54 -3.74 10.92 0.56
C MET A 54 -3.33 10.09 -0.65
N VAL A 55 -4.08 9.04 -0.93
CA VAL A 55 -3.77 8.09 -2.00
C VAL A 55 -4.86 8.15 -3.06
N ALA A 56 -4.45 8.26 -4.33
CA ALA A 56 -5.38 8.24 -5.44
C ALA A 56 -5.65 6.78 -5.85
N VAL A 57 -6.90 6.36 -5.77
CA VAL A 57 -7.34 5.01 -6.13
C VAL A 57 -8.46 5.15 -7.17
N ARG A 58 -8.24 4.57 -8.36
CA ARG A 58 -9.24 4.62 -9.42
C ARG A 58 -10.47 3.78 -9.05
N PRO A 59 -11.70 4.25 -9.38
CA PRO A 59 -12.92 3.54 -9.01
C PRO A 59 -13.03 2.11 -9.53
N GLU A 60 -12.43 1.81 -10.68
CA GLU A 60 -12.47 0.50 -11.30
C GLU A 60 -11.52 -0.53 -10.68
N ARG A 61 -10.61 -0.12 -9.79
CA ARG A 61 -9.68 -1.05 -9.14
C ARG A 61 -10.41 -1.88 -8.08
N TYR A 62 -10.12 -3.17 -8.07
CA TYR A 62 -10.74 -4.10 -7.12
C TYR A 62 -10.45 -3.72 -5.66
N THR A 63 -9.24 -3.25 -5.37
CA THR A 63 -8.85 -2.83 -4.04
C THR A 63 -9.75 -1.73 -3.48
N LYS A 64 -10.37 -0.91 -4.34
CA LYS A 64 -11.30 0.13 -3.90
C LYS A 64 -12.48 -0.44 -3.11
N GLU A 65 -12.99 -1.60 -3.49
CA GLU A 65 -14.07 -2.25 -2.75
C GLU A 65 -13.64 -2.59 -1.32
N PHE A 66 -12.38 -2.98 -1.14
CA PHE A 66 -11.81 -3.28 0.16
C PHE A 66 -11.61 -2.02 0.99
N LEU A 67 -11.13 -0.95 0.36
CA LEU A 67 -10.93 0.35 1.02
C LEU A 67 -12.26 0.94 1.47
N ASP A 68 -13.29 0.86 0.64
CA ASP A 68 -14.61 1.38 0.97
C ASP A 68 -15.27 0.59 2.13
N ALA A 69 -14.92 -0.68 2.28
CA ALA A 69 -15.46 -1.55 3.31
C ALA A 69 -14.68 -1.51 4.63
N SER A 70 -13.54 -0.82 4.66
CA SER A 70 -12.63 -0.79 5.82
C SER A 70 -12.47 0.61 6.37
N ASP A 71 -12.26 0.72 7.67
CA ASP A 71 -11.92 1.99 8.33
C ASP A 71 -10.44 2.31 8.25
N THR A 72 -9.62 1.32 7.93
CA THR A 72 -8.16 1.45 7.90
C THR A 72 -7.58 0.75 6.68
N PHE A 73 -6.38 1.18 6.31
CA PHE A 73 -5.58 0.51 5.28
C PHE A 73 -4.11 0.63 5.65
N SER A 74 -3.27 -0.16 5.02
CA SER A 74 -1.83 -0.08 5.21
C SER A 74 -1.13 0.32 3.92
N LEU A 75 -0.01 1.02 4.08
CA LEU A 75 0.90 1.35 2.98
C LEU A 75 2.26 0.74 3.34
N THR A 76 2.79 -0.08 2.45
CA THR A 76 4.06 -0.76 2.67
C THR A 76 5.05 -0.37 1.59
N VAL A 77 6.28 -0.07 1.99
CA VAL A 77 7.39 0.20 1.07
C VAL A 77 8.35 -0.96 1.14
N PHE A 78 8.78 -1.45 -0.01
CA PHE A 78 9.71 -2.57 -0.11
C PHE A 78 11.04 -2.10 -0.65
N ASP A 79 12.08 -2.90 -0.43
CA ASP A 79 13.38 -2.72 -1.05
C ASP A 79 13.29 -2.81 -2.58
N LYS A 80 14.23 -2.20 -3.28
CA LYS A 80 14.29 -2.16 -4.76
C LYS A 80 14.24 -3.52 -5.41
N SER A 81 14.72 -4.55 -4.73
CA SER A 81 14.68 -5.93 -5.23
C SER A 81 13.25 -6.45 -5.44
N TYR A 82 12.24 -5.80 -4.84
CA TYR A 82 10.84 -6.17 -4.95
C TYR A 82 10.08 -5.38 -6.02
N LYS A 83 10.77 -4.55 -6.81
CA LYS A 83 10.12 -3.69 -7.82
C LYS A 83 9.30 -4.48 -8.83
N LYS A 84 9.79 -5.64 -9.22
CA LYS A 84 9.11 -6.53 -10.16
C LYS A 84 7.79 -7.05 -9.58
N MET A 85 7.79 -7.41 -8.31
CA MET A 85 6.59 -7.83 -7.58
C MET A 85 5.59 -6.68 -7.51
N LEU A 86 6.05 -5.46 -7.23
CA LEU A 86 5.18 -4.27 -7.20
C LEU A 86 4.56 -4.01 -8.57
N GLY A 87 5.32 -4.17 -9.65
CA GLY A 87 4.80 -4.05 -11.01
C GLY A 87 3.69 -5.06 -11.27
N TYR A 88 3.87 -6.31 -10.87
CA TYR A 88 2.86 -7.35 -10.97
C TYR A 88 1.59 -6.98 -10.19
N CYS A 89 1.73 -6.58 -8.93
CA CYS A 89 0.59 -6.21 -8.08
C CYS A 89 -0.18 -5.00 -8.60
N GLY A 90 0.46 -4.12 -9.37
CA GLY A 90 -0.18 -2.97 -9.98
C GLY A 90 -0.84 -3.25 -11.33
N THR A 91 -0.51 -4.37 -11.97
CA THR A 91 -0.99 -4.70 -13.32
C THR A 91 -2.19 -5.65 -13.31
N VAL A 92 -2.22 -6.63 -12.40
CA VAL A 92 -3.29 -7.62 -12.34
C VAL A 92 -4.33 -7.26 -11.29
N SER A 93 -5.55 -7.78 -11.46
CA SER A 93 -6.63 -7.60 -10.51
C SER A 93 -6.68 -8.76 -9.53
N GLY A 94 -6.99 -8.46 -8.27
CA GLY A 94 -7.27 -9.48 -7.27
C GLY A 94 -8.53 -10.30 -7.56
N ARG A 95 -9.37 -9.83 -8.50
CA ARG A 95 -10.51 -10.61 -8.99
C ARG A 95 -10.04 -11.83 -9.78
N ASP A 96 -8.89 -11.72 -10.45
CA ASP A 96 -8.38 -12.73 -11.37
C ASP A 96 -7.30 -13.60 -10.75
N GLU A 97 -6.50 -13.03 -9.81
CA GLU A 97 -5.35 -13.71 -9.21
C GLU A 97 -5.21 -13.37 -7.74
N ASP A 98 -4.74 -14.35 -6.96
CA ASP A 98 -4.33 -14.12 -5.58
C ASP A 98 -2.92 -13.53 -5.58
N LYS A 99 -2.84 -12.22 -5.60
CA LYS A 99 -1.56 -11.49 -5.70
C LYS A 99 -0.66 -11.70 -4.48
N ILE A 100 -1.26 -11.82 -3.30
CA ILE A 100 -0.50 -11.99 -2.05
C ILE A 100 0.21 -13.34 -2.07
N ALA A 101 -0.50 -14.41 -2.42
CA ALA A 101 0.07 -15.76 -2.50
C ALA A 101 1.14 -15.85 -3.59
N LYS A 102 0.86 -15.31 -4.78
CA LYS A 102 1.80 -15.35 -5.91
C LYS A 102 3.05 -14.50 -5.69
N SER A 103 2.97 -13.48 -4.85
CA SER A 103 4.10 -12.63 -4.50
C SER A 103 4.85 -13.12 -3.27
N ASN A 104 4.46 -14.24 -2.69
CA ASN A 104 5.05 -14.81 -1.47
C ASN A 104 5.02 -13.83 -0.29
N LEU A 105 3.97 -13.02 -0.22
CA LEU A 105 3.80 -12.07 0.87
C LEU A 105 3.09 -12.72 2.04
N THR A 106 3.40 -12.25 3.23
CA THR A 106 2.77 -12.67 4.47
C THR A 106 1.90 -11.55 5.01
N ILE A 107 0.67 -11.90 5.42
CA ILE A 107 -0.23 -10.94 6.04
C ILE A 107 0.13 -10.83 7.52
N ASN A 108 0.34 -9.61 7.98
CA ASN A 108 0.62 -9.29 9.38
C ASN A 108 -0.53 -8.43 9.91
N HIS A 109 -1.35 -9.02 10.74
CA HIS A 109 -2.51 -8.34 11.33
C HIS A 109 -2.16 -7.50 12.55
#